data_95dffd2163a9fa27b751913c10e8782b
#
_entry.id   95dffd2163a9fa27b751913c10e8782b
#
_cell.length_a   1.000
_cell.length_b   1.000
_cell.length_c   1.000
_cell.angle_alpha   90.00
_cell.angle_beta   90.00
_cell.angle_gamma   90.00
#
_symmetry.space_group_name_H-M   'P 1'
#
loop_
_entity.id
_entity.type
_entity.pdbx_description
1 polymer ?
#
loop_
_entity_poly.entity_id
_entity_poly.type
_entity_poly.pdbx_seq_one_letter_code
_entity_poly.pdbx_strand_id
1 'polypeptide(L)'
;AVSYVPDLSHFVAGPNAELLDHVRRIGMDASGFRSLHLWGVEGAGKSFFCECVRSIASTSQRLEIHDNIDKASVKEQEQYLQAFNQLQATRQGLWLSTSRQTPAQLPLLADLRSRLSWGLVYELKTLADEDKLTALCAWSQERGLPLAADVLPWLLRHESRNLAHLTGLLLEFDRFALQSKRSLSLALLRQWLQERGSTRPEQDPLG
;
A
#
# COMPACT_ATOMS: atom_id res chain seq x y z
N ALA A 1 16.45 -10.69 -11.35
CA ALA A 1 15.19 -10.01 -11.04
C ALA A 1 15.51 -8.86 -10.09
N VAL A 2 15.38 -7.62 -10.57
CA VAL A 2 15.52 -6.44 -9.72
C VAL A 2 14.32 -6.46 -8.77
N SER A 3 14.58 -6.67 -7.48
CA SER A 3 13.53 -6.59 -6.46
C SER A 3 13.05 -5.14 -6.39
N TYR A 4 11.78 -4.92 -6.68
CA TYR A 4 11.18 -3.60 -6.51
C TYR A 4 11.11 -3.28 -5.02
N VAL A 5 11.79 -2.24 -4.62
CA VAL A 5 11.68 -1.68 -3.27
C VAL A 5 10.76 -0.46 -3.39
N PRO A 6 9.57 -0.48 -2.79
CA PRO A 6 8.69 0.69 -2.76
C PRO A 6 9.41 1.86 -2.09
N ASP A 7 9.29 3.05 -2.67
CA ASP A 7 9.83 4.30 -2.16
C ASP A 7 8.70 5.34 -2.08
N LEU A 8 8.82 6.31 -1.20
CA LEU A 8 7.87 7.43 -1.09
C LEU A 8 7.80 8.30 -2.36
N SER A 9 8.84 8.29 -3.22
CA SER A 9 8.79 8.93 -4.53
C SER A 9 7.78 8.28 -5.48
N HIS A 10 7.50 6.98 -5.28
CA HIS A 10 6.51 6.24 -6.04
C HIS A 10 5.08 6.40 -5.49
N PHE A 11 4.95 7.03 -4.32
CA PHE A 11 3.65 7.29 -3.73
C PHE A 11 3.05 8.56 -4.34
N VAL A 12 2.04 8.39 -5.18
CA VAL A 12 1.33 9.53 -5.78
C VAL A 12 0.52 10.23 -4.72
N ALA A 13 0.84 11.48 -4.48
CA ALA A 13 0.20 12.29 -3.44
C ALA A 13 -1.30 12.46 -3.67
N GLY A 14 -1.70 12.92 -4.87
CA GLY A 14 -3.09 13.24 -5.13
C GLY A 14 -3.69 14.07 -3.98
N PRO A 15 -4.83 13.63 -3.42
CA PRO A 15 -5.47 14.31 -2.29
C PRO A 15 -4.74 14.12 -0.94
N ASN A 16 -3.62 13.38 -0.91
CA ASN A 16 -2.86 13.03 0.30
C ASN A 16 -1.53 13.80 0.42
N ALA A 17 -1.39 14.92 -0.26
CA ALA A 17 -0.14 15.70 -0.31
C ALA A 17 0.33 16.14 1.08
N GLU A 18 -0.59 16.57 1.95
CA GLU A 18 -0.30 16.98 3.32
C GLU A 18 0.29 15.83 4.15
N LEU A 19 -0.24 14.61 4.01
CA LEU A 19 0.30 13.43 4.65
C LEU A 19 1.74 13.17 4.23
N LEU A 20 2.04 13.24 2.93
CA LEU A 20 3.39 13.02 2.41
C LEU A 20 4.39 14.05 2.93
N ASP A 21 4.02 15.32 2.94
CA ASP A 21 4.86 16.39 3.47
C ASP A 21 5.14 16.18 4.96
N HIS A 22 4.13 15.71 5.69
CA HIS A 22 4.28 15.41 7.11
C HIS A 22 5.24 14.24 7.35
N VAL A 23 5.08 13.15 6.60
CA VAL A 23 5.93 11.95 6.71
C VAL A 23 7.38 12.24 6.29
N ARG A 24 7.60 13.04 5.26
CA ARG A 24 8.94 13.48 4.87
C ARG A 24 9.64 14.27 5.99
N ARG A 25 8.91 15.13 6.69
CA ARG A 25 9.43 15.87 7.84
C ARG A 25 9.76 14.95 9.03
N ILE A 26 8.87 14.00 9.34
CA ILE A 26 9.10 13.00 10.40
C ILE A 26 10.28 12.10 10.07
N GLY A 27 10.41 11.65 8.82
CA GLY A 27 11.49 10.76 8.39
C GLY A 27 12.88 11.43 8.41
N MET A 28 12.95 12.76 8.35
CA MET A 28 14.20 13.51 8.44
C MET A 28 14.66 13.78 9.87
N ASP A 29 13.74 13.73 10.84
CA ASP A 29 14.05 13.94 12.25
C ASP A 29 13.93 12.61 13.01
N ALA A 30 15.06 11.92 13.14
CA ALA A 30 15.15 10.65 13.87
C ALA A 30 15.00 10.82 15.40
N SER A 31 14.86 12.06 15.90
CA SER A 31 14.73 12.35 17.30
C SER A 31 13.29 12.20 17.81
N GLY A 32 13.13 11.45 18.89
CA GLY A 32 11.87 11.33 19.62
C GLY A 32 10.93 10.23 19.09
N PHE A 33 9.88 9.99 19.87
CA PHE A 33 8.80 9.06 19.53
C PHE A 33 7.76 9.76 18.64
N ARG A 34 7.34 9.09 17.60
CA ARG A 34 6.28 9.53 16.68
C ARG A 34 5.26 8.41 16.51
N SER A 35 3.99 8.78 16.44
CA SER A 35 2.89 7.86 16.15
C SER A 35 2.04 8.40 15.01
N LEU A 36 1.84 7.56 14.00
CA LEU A 36 1.00 7.81 12.85
C LEU A 36 -0.02 6.68 12.68
N HIS A 37 -1.28 7.03 12.63
CA HIS A 37 -2.36 6.12 12.31
C HIS A 37 -3.04 6.54 11.01
N LEU A 38 -3.04 5.66 10.01
CA LEU A 38 -3.71 5.88 8.73
C LEU A 38 -4.99 5.05 8.67
N TRP A 39 -6.09 5.68 8.40
CA TRP A 39 -7.33 4.99 8.14
C TRP A 39 -7.88 5.31 6.74
N GLY A 40 -8.72 4.46 6.21
CA GLY A 40 -9.32 4.68 4.90
C GLY A 40 -9.83 3.39 4.27
N VAL A 41 -10.61 3.54 3.22
CA VAL A 41 -11.23 2.42 2.52
C VAL A 41 -10.20 1.43 1.95
N GLU A 42 -10.66 0.25 1.62
CA GLU A 42 -9.83 -0.74 0.94
C GLU A 42 -9.37 -0.20 -0.43
N GLY A 43 -8.11 -0.46 -0.79
CA GLY A 43 -7.53 0.07 -2.04
C GLY A 43 -7.02 1.51 -1.95
N ALA A 44 -7.14 2.21 -0.82
CA ALA A 44 -6.61 3.57 -0.66
C ALA A 44 -5.08 3.67 -0.70
N GLY A 45 -4.34 2.53 -0.64
CA GLY A 45 -2.87 2.51 -0.70
C GLY A 45 -2.20 2.42 0.66
N LYS A 46 -2.92 2.09 1.73
CA LYS A 46 -2.36 1.99 3.10
C LYS A 46 -1.18 1.03 3.22
N SER A 47 -1.34 -0.19 2.72
CA SER A 47 -0.26 -1.21 2.75
C SER A 47 0.94 -0.79 1.91
N PHE A 48 0.72 -0.18 0.75
CA PHE A 48 1.81 0.37 -0.08
C PHE A 48 2.55 1.50 0.65
N PHE A 49 1.83 2.36 1.36
CA PHE A 49 2.43 3.40 2.19
C PHE A 49 3.30 2.80 3.31
N CYS A 50 2.83 1.74 3.98
CA CYS A 50 3.63 1.02 4.98
C CYS A 50 4.94 0.48 4.40
N GLU A 51 4.92 -0.09 3.20
CA GLU A 51 6.11 -0.58 2.50
C GLU A 51 7.08 0.57 2.17
N CYS A 52 6.57 1.70 1.69
CA CYS A 52 7.39 2.89 1.43
C CYS A 52 8.07 3.41 2.71
N VAL A 53 7.35 3.47 3.83
CA VAL A 53 7.92 3.88 5.11
C VAL A 53 8.98 2.89 5.59
N ARG A 54 8.74 1.59 5.42
CA ARG A 54 9.70 0.55 5.79
C ARG A 54 11.00 0.66 5.01
N SER A 55 10.93 1.06 3.74
CA SER A 55 12.12 1.18 2.87
C SER A 55 13.01 2.38 3.20
N ILE A 56 12.43 3.47 3.71
CA ILE A 56 13.18 4.69 4.05
C ILE A 56 13.68 4.73 5.50
N ALA A 57 13.15 3.85 6.35
CA ALA A 57 13.56 3.78 7.74
C ALA A 57 15.04 3.36 7.82
N SER A 58 15.85 4.16 8.52
CA SER A 58 17.24 3.79 8.79
C SER A 58 17.30 2.57 9.70
N THR A 59 18.35 1.75 9.55
CA THR A 59 18.58 0.58 10.40
C THR A 59 18.76 0.89 11.88
N SER A 60 19.00 2.15 12.22
CA SER A 60 19.12 2.65 13.59
C SER A 60 17.78 3.13 14.19
N GLN A 61 16.75 3.31 13.37
CA GLN A 61 15.46 3.79 13.82
C GLN A 61 14.56 2.62 14.24
N ARG A 62 14.07 2.67 15.47
CA ARG A 62 13.10 1.69 15.95
C ARG A 62 11.76 1.92 15.25
N LEU A 63 11.32 0.95 14.45
CA LEU A 63 10.14 1.06 13.60
C LEU A 63 9.16 -0.08 13.91
N GLU A 64 7.93 0.29 14.28
CA GLU A 64 6.82 -0.64 14.47
C GLU A 64 5.73 -0.32 13.44
N ILE A 65 5.45 -1.27 12.54
CA ILE A 65 4.42 -1.12 11.50
C ILE A 65 3.39 -2.24 11.62
N HIS A 66 2.15 -1.84 11.82
CA HIS A 66 0.99 -2.74 11.99
C HIS A 66 -0.08 -2.42 10.95
N ASP A 67 -0.02 -3.12 9.81
CA ASP A 67 -0.99 -2.95 8.73
C ASP A 67 -2.29 -3.72 9.05
N ASN A 68 -3.44 -3.10 8.79
CA ASN A 68 -4.77 -3.64 9.07
C ASN A 68 -4.97 -4.05 10.54
N ILE A 69 -4.63 -3.16 11.47
CA ILE A 69 -4.71 -3.41 12.92
C ILE A 69 -6.13 -3.79 13.40
N ASP A 70 -7.15 -3.42 12.65
CA ASP A 70 -8.55 -3.78 12.87
C ASP A 70 -8.83 -5.29 12.80
N LYS A 71 -7.91 -6.07 12.23
CA LYS A 71 -8.00 -7.54 12.15
C LYS A 71 -7.24 -8.27 13.25
N ALA A 72 -6.59 -7.52 14.14
CA ALA A 72 -5.75 -8.11 15.16
C ALA A 72 -6.55 -8.88 16.23
N SER A 73 -6.10 -10.08 16.56
CA SER A 73 -6.62 -10.84 17.70
C SER A 73 -6.33 -10.12 19.02
N VAL A 74 -7.05 -10.47 20.09
CA VAL A 74 -6.84 -9.86 21.43
C VAL A 74 -5.38 -9.99 21.88
N LYS A 75 -4.77 -11.16 21.64
CA LYS A 75 -3.36 -11.39 21.98
C LYS A 75 -2.40 -10.47 21.21
N GLU A 76 -2.64 -10.25 19.92
CA GLU A 76 -1.86 -9.31 19.13
C GLU A 76 -2.06 -7.87 19.60
N GLN A 77 -3.28 -7.48 19.96
CA GLN A 77 -3.56 -6.16 20.51
C GLN A 77 -2.80 -5.87 21.81
N GLU A 78 -2.68 -6.86 22.69
CA GLU A 78 -1.87 -6.75 23.92
C GLU A 78 -0.38 -6.57 23.57
N GLN A 79 0.15 -7.32 22.60
CA GLN A 79 1.52 -7.17 22.14
C GLN A 79 1.75 -5.78 21.52
N TYR A 80 0.82 -5.29 20.72
CA TYR A 80 0.88 -3.96 20.11
C TYR A 80 0.88 -2.86 21.19
N LEU A 81 0.05 -3.00 22.20
CA LEU A 81 0.02 -2.06 23.32
C LEU A 81 1.36 -2.03 24.08
N GLN A 82 1.97 -3.19 24.31
CA GLN A 82 3.29 -3.29 24.94
C GLN A 82 4.38 -2.62 24.07
N ALA A 83 4.40 -2.91 22.76
CA ALA A 83 5.35 -2.31 21.82
C ALA A 83 5.20 -0.79 21.76
N PHE A 84 3.96 -0.29 21.69
CA PHE A 84 3.67 1.16 21.72
C PHE A 84 4.20 1.82 22.98
N ASN A 85 3.87 1.25 24.15
CA ASN A 85 4.32 1.77 25.45
C ASN A 85 5.84 1.77 25.56
N GLN A 86 6.53 0.77 25.00
CA GLN A 86 7.99 0.68 24.99
C GLN A 86 8.62 1.80 24.13
N LEU A 87 8.08 2.07 22.93
CA LEU A 87 8.53 3.18 22.09
C LEU A 87 8.32 4.53 22.81
N GLN A 88 7.16 4.68 23.44
CA GLN A 88 6.84 5.89 24.19
C GLN A 88 7.77 6.09 25.39
N ALA A 89 8.04 5.05 26.18
CA ALA A 89 8.91 5.10 27.34
C ALA A 89 10.36 5.45 26.99
N THR A 90 10.86 4.90 25.87
CA THR A 90 12.21 5.21 25.36
C THR A 90 12.28 6.56 24.66
N ARG A 91 11.13 7.16 24.34
CA ARG A 91 11.01 8.40 23.56
C ARG A 91 11.73 8.32 22.21
N GLN A 92 11.80 7.14 21.60
CA GLN A 92 12.49 6.91 20.33
C GLN A 92 11.69 5.97 19.44
N GLY A 93 11.69 6.26 18.13
CA GLY A 93 11.12 5.42 17.12
C GLY A 93 9.79 5.91 16.54
N LEU A 94 9.34 5.18 15.54
CA LEU A 94 8.11 5.44 14.81
C LEU A 94 7.14 4.27 14.99
N TRP A 95 5.92 4.61 15.40
CA TRP A 95 4.77 3.74 15.30
C TRP A 95 3.94 4.12 14.08
N LEU A 96 3.71 3.17 13.19
CA LEU A 96 2.79 3.31 12.06
C LEU A 96 1.75 2.20 12.12
N SER A 97 0.49 2.57 12.10
CA SER A 97 -0.60 1.60 12.03
C SER A 97 -1.64 2.00 11.00
N THR A 98 -2.35 1.00 10.45
CA THR A 98 -3.41 1.25 9.49
C THR A 98 -4.69 0.52 9.84
N SER A 99 -5.83 1.05 9.39
CA SER A 99 -7.14 0.44 9.57
C SER A 99 -8.13 0.88 8.48
N ARG A 100 -9.33 0.30 8.50
CA ARG A 100 -10.42 0.73 7.59
C ARG A 100 -11.22 1.91 8.13
N GLN A 101 -11.25 2.08 9.45
CA GLN A 101 -12.06 3.08 10.16
C GLN A 101 -11.18 3.89 11.10
N THR A 102 -11.73 4.99 11.62
CA THR A 102 -11.04 5.82 12.61
C THR A 102 -10.77 5.03 13.90
N PRO A 103 -9.73 5.37 14.68
CA PRO A 103 -9.43 4.67 15.95
C PRO A 103 -10.63 4.53 16.88
N ALA A 104 -11.48 5.54 16.96
CA ALA A 104 -12.67 5.53 17.82
C ALA A 104 -13.69 4.45 17.46
N GLN A 105 -13.72 4.02 16.20
CA GLN A 105 -14.67 3.04 15.66
C GLN A 105 -14.11 1.61 15.63
N LEU A 106 -12.83 1.43 15.98
CA LEU A 106 -12.19 0.11 15.89
C LEU A 106 -12.63 -0.81 17.04
N PRO A 107 -12.85 -2.11 16.76
CA PRO A 107 -13.18 -3.11 17.78
C PRO A 107 -11.90 -3.58 18.52
N LEU A 108 -11.14 -2.63 19.04
CA LEU A 108 -9.87 -2.88 19.75
C LEU A 108 -10.02 -2.62 21.25
N LEU A 109 -9.05 -3.09 22.02
CA LEU A 109 -8.91 -2.76 23.44
C LEU A 109 -8.92 -1.23 23.62
N ALA A 110 -9.63 -0.75 24.65
CA ALA A 110 -9.83 0.68 24.91
C ALA A 110 -8.50 1.44 25.02
N ASP A 111 -7.51 0.84 25.68
CA ASP A 111 -6.18 1.42 25.82
C ASP A 111 -5.46 1.56 24.49
N LEU A 112 -5.52 0.52 23.62
CA LEU A 112 -4.91 0.58 22.31
C LEU A 112 -5.57 1.65 21.45
N ARG A 113 -6.90 1.74 21.42
CA ARG A 113 -7.63 2.82 20.71
C ARG A 113 -7.20 4.20 21.18
N SER A 114 -7.08 4.39 22.49
CA SER A 114 -6.61 5.64 23.06
C SER A 114 -5.21 6.00 22.57
N ARG A 115 -4.28 5.02 22.56
CA ARG A 115 -2.91 5.21 22.06
C ARG A 115 -2.87 5.58 20.60
N LEU A 116 -3.67 4.91 19.74
CA LEU A 116 -3.75 5.22 18.32
C LEU A 116 -4.24 6.64 18.05
N SER A 117 -5.03 7.21 18.97
CA SER A 117 -5.57 8.57 18.87
C SER A 117 -4.60 9.66 19.37
N TRP A 118 -3.51 9.31 20.04
CA TRP A 118 -2.56 10.28 20.61
C TRP A 118 -1.64 10.92 19.59
N GLY A 119 -1.33 10.19 18.51
CA GLY A 119 -0.47 10.64 17.45
C GLY A 119 -1.22 11.38 16.35
N LEU A 120 -0.60 11.41 15.18
CA LEU A 120 -1.24 11.90 13.99
C LEU A 120 -2.18 10.84 13.43
N VAL A 121 -3.40 11.24 13.18
CA VAL A 121 -4.43 10.40 12.58
C VAL A 121 -4.85 11.02 11.26
N TYR A 122 -4.61 10.30 10.15
CA TYR A 122 -4.95 10.75 8.81
C TYR A 122 -5.88 9.79 8.09
N GLU A 123 -6.81 10.36 7.37
CA GLU A 123 -7.55 9.64 6.34
C GLU A 123 -6.73 9.52 5.08
N LEU A 124 -6.41 8.29 4.69
CA LEU A 124 -5.80 8.05 3.38
C LEU A 124 -6.91 7.95 2.33
N LYS A 125 -7.04 9.00 1.54
CA LYS A 125 -8.03 9.11 0.47
C LYS A 125 -7.59 8.34 -0.76
N THR A 126 -8.55 7.71 -1.43
CA THR A 126 -8.29 7.03 -2.71
C THR A 126 -7.89 8.05 -3.77
N LEU A 127 -6.96 7.64 -4.63
CA LEU A 127 -6.58 8.41 -5.80
C LEU A 127 -7.73 8.45 -6.82
N ALA A 128 -7.88 9.56 -7.50
CA ALA A 128 -8.71 9.65 -8.71
C ALA A 128 -8.14 8.74 -9.82
N ASP A 129 -8.95 8.37 -10.79
CA ASP A 129 -8.50 7.48 -11.88
C ASP A 129 -7.40 8.13 -12.73
N GLU A 130 -7.40 9.46 -12.86
CA GLU A 130 -6.36 10.24 -13.54
C GLU A 130 -5.03 10.17 -12.80
N ASP A 131 -5.03 10.31 -11.47
CA ASP A 131 -3.84 10.16 -10.64
C ASP A 131 -3.29 8.72 -10.69
N LYS A 132 -4.18 7.72 -10.69
CA LYS A 132 -3.79 6.31 -10.84
C LYS A 132 -3.16 6.04 -12.19
N LEU A 133 -3.72 6.61 -13.26
CA LEU A 133 -3.16 6.48 -14.60
C LEU A 133 -1.75 7.09 -14.66
N THR A 134 -1.59 8.29 -14.11
CA THR A 134 -0.30 8.96 -14.00
C THR A 134 0.72 8.10 -13.24
N ALA A 135 0.31 7.55 -12.09
CA ALA A 135 1.15 6.66 -11.29
C ALA A 135 1.59 5.41 -12.07
N LEU A 136 0.65 4.75 -12.76
CA LEU A 136 0.94 3.55 -13.54
C LEU A 136 1.82 3.85 -14.77
N CYS A 137 1.65 5.02 -15.41
CA CYS A 137 2.52 5.46 -16.49
C CYS A 137 3.96 5.67 -16.00
N ALA A 138 4.15 6.42 -14.92
CA ALA A 138 5.47 6.64 -14.34
C ALA A 138 6.13 5.31 -13.92
N TRP A 139 5.39 4.46 -13.21
CA TRP A 139 5.86 3.15 -12.77
C TRP A 139 6.26 2.23 -13.94
N SER A 140 5.49 2.23 -15.04
CA SER A 140 5.81 1.41 -16.22
C SER A 140 7.04 1.94 -16.99
N GLN A 141 7.21 3.27 -17.07
CA GLN A 141 8.36 3.91 -17.70
C GLN A 141 9.66 3.61 -16.93
N GLU A 142 9.64 3.75 -15.60
CA GLU A 142 10.81 3.42 -14.76
C GLU A 142 11.27 1.97 -14.90
N ARG A 143 10.34 1.07 -15.20
CA ARG A 143 10.63 -0.35 -15.43
C ARG A 143 10.93 -0.70 -16.88
N GLY A 144 10.88 0.28 -17.76
CA GLY A 144 11.11 0.07 -19.18
C GLY A 144 10.07 -0.84 -19.84
N LEU A 145 8.83 -0.86 -19.34
CA LEU A 145 7.75 -1.64 -19.93
C LEU A 145 7.17 -0.91 -21.16
N PRO A 146 7.36 -1.41 -22.39
CA PRO A 146 6.89 -0.76 -23.61
C PRO A 146 5.40 -1.03 -23.83
N LEU A 147 4.55 -0.54 -22.93
CA LEU A 147 3.11 -0.69 -23.00
C LEU A 147 2.53 0.17 -24.13
N ALA A 148 1.60 -0.39 -24.89
CA ALA A 148 0.80 0.41 -25.81
C ALA A 148 -0.09 1.40 -25.02
N ALA A 149 -0.34 2.58 -25.60
CA ALA A 149 -0.98 3.70 -24.90
C ALA A 149 -2.42 3.39 -24.39
N ASP A 150 -3.08 2.43 -24.99
CA ASP A 150 -4.45 1.99 -24.67
C ASP A 150 -4.52 0.94 -23.55
N VAL A 151 -3.39 0.34 -23.18
CA VAL A 151 -3.32 -0.76 -22.17
C VAL A 151 -3.72 -0.27 -20.78
N LEU A 152 -3.08 0.79 -20.26
CA LEU A 152 -3.34 1.29 -18.91
C LEU A 152 -4.76 1.86 -18.74
N PRO A 153 -5.27 2.69 -19.68
CA PRO A 153 -6.65 3.17 -19.60
C PRO A 153 -7.68 2.03 -19.63
N TRP A 154 -7.39 0.98 -20.41
CA TRP A 154 -8.26 -0.18 -20.46
C TRP A 154 -8.25 -0.96 -19.13
N LEU A 155 -7.08 -1.21 -18.55
CA LEU A 155 -6.94 -1.89 -17.26
C LEU A 155 -7.70 -1.19 -16.15
N LEU A 156 -7.59 0.15 -16.03
CA LEU A 156 -8.30 0.92 -15.03
C LEU A 156 -9.83 0.85 -15.14
N ARG A 157 -10.35 0.58 -16.34
CA ARG A 157 -11.79 0.45 -16.58
C ARG A 157 -12.34 -0.95 -16.33
N HIS A 158 -11.52 -2.00 -16.53
CA HIS A 158 -12.01 -3.37 -16.61
C HIS A 158 -11.50 -4.26 -15.46
N GLU A 159 -10.44 -3.82 -14.76
CA GLU A 159 -9.84 -4.55 -13.64
C GLU A 159 -10.05 -3.82 -12.30
N SER A 160 -9.63 -4.46 -11.22
CA SER A 160 -9.63 -3.84 -9.90
C SER A 160 -8.83 -2.54 -9.90
N ARG A 161 -9.40 -1.47 -9.36
CA ARG A 161 -8.76 -0.14 -9.26
C ARG A 161 -7.67 -0.05 -8.19
N ASN A 162 -7.24 -1.18 -7.64
CA ASN A 162 -6.14 -1.28 -6.69
C ASN A 162 -4.81 -1.24 -7.43
N LEU A 163 -3.97 -0.22 -7.17
CA LEU A 163 -2.68 -0.06 -7.85
C LEU A 163 -1.74 -1.25 -7.63
N ALA A 164 -1.71 -1.84 -6.43
CA ALA A 164 -0.87 -3.01 -6.15
C ALA A 164 -1.31 -4.22 -6.99
N HIS A 165 -2.63 -4.40 -7.16
CA HIS A 165 -3.17 -5.43 -8.05
C HIS A 165 -2.77 -5.16 -9.50
N LEU A 166 -2.96 -3.93 -9.98
CA LEU A 166 -2.65 -3.56 -11.38
C LEU A 166 -1.16 -3.68 -11.69
N THR A 167 -0.28 -3.24 -10.80
CA THR A 167 1.17 -3.39 -11.00
C THR A 167 1.60 -4.86 -10.98
N GLY A 168 1.04 -5.69 -10.09
CA GLY A 168 1.25 -7.13 -10.08
C GLY A 168 0.84 -7.78 -11.39
N LEU A 169 -0.34 -7.42 -11.90
CA LEU A 169 -0.90 -7.91 -13.15
C LEU A 169 -0.04 -7.50 -14.37
N LEU A 170 0.47 -6.27 -14.38
CA LEU A 170 1.37 -5.79 -15.42
C LEU A 170 2.71 -6.56 -15.43
N LEU A 171 3.25 -6.92 -14.28
CA LEU A 171 4.47 -7.74 -14.19
C LEU A 171 4.26 -9.16 -14.71
N GLU A 172 3.12 -9.76 -14.42
CA GLU A 172 2.78 -11.09 -14.95
C GLU A 172 2.55 -11.04 -16.46
N PHE A 173 1.90 -9.98 -16.93
CA PHE A 173 1.68 -9.75 -18.37
C PHE A 173 3.00 -9.55 -19.13
N ASP A 174 3.94 -8.79 -18.56
CA ASP A 174 5.28 -8.62 -19.13
C ASP A 174 6.00 -9.97 -19.29
N ARG A 175 6.00 -10.81 -18.26
CA ARG A 175 6.58 -12.15 -18.31
C ARG A 175 5.96 -13.01 -19.42
N PHE A 176 4.63 -12.96 -19.55
CA PHE A 176 3.92 -13.68 -20.61
C PHE A 176 4.29 -13.16 -22.00
N ALA A 177 4.35 -11.84 -22.19
CA ALA A 177 4.72 -11.22 -23.46
C ALA A 177 6.15 -11.58 -23.87
N LEU A 178 7.11 -11.58 -22.91
CA LEU A 178 8.49 -12.00 -23.13
C LEU A 178 8.57 -13.48 -23.56
N GLN A 179 7.85 -14.37 -22.89
CA GLN A 179 7.80 -15.79 -23.25
C GLN A 179 7.21 -16.01 -24.65
N SER A 180 6.19 -15.24 -25.00
CA SER A 180 5.50 -15.30 -26.29
C SER A 180 6.23 -14.53 -27.40
N LYS A 181 7.29 -13.79 -27.08
CA LYS A 181 8.02 -12.89 -27.98
C LYS A 181 7.10 -11.89 -28.69
N ARG A 182 6.13 -11.35 -27.98
CA ARG A 182 5.11 -10.41 -28.49
C ARG A 182 5.18 -9.07 -27.75
N SER A 183 4.75 -8.00 -28.41
CA SER A 183 4.66 -6.66 -27.80
C SER A 183 3.52 -6.57 -26.77
N LEU A 184 3.68 -5.70 -25.77
CA LEU A 184 2.70 -5.42 -24.71
C LEU A 184 1.51 -4.59 -25.26
N SER A 185 0.73 -5.20 -26.13
CA SER A 185 -0.44 -4.59 -26.78
C SER A 185 -1.73 -4.94 -26.05
N LEU A 186 -2.78 -4.13 -26.23
CA LEU A 186 -4.10 -4.40 -25.67
C LEU A 186 -4.70 -5.72 -26.18
N ALA A 187 -4.45 -6.06 -27.44
CA ALA A 187 -4.92 -7.33 -28.01
C ALA A 187 -4.31 -8.55 -27.28
N LEU A 188 -2.99 -8.49 -27.02
CA LEU A 188 -2.29 -9.53 -26.27
C LEU A 188 -2.77 -9.60 -24.82
N LEU A 189 -2.97 -8.44 -24.16
CA LEU A 189 -3.49 -8.36 -22.79
C LEU A 189 -4.85 -9.05 -22.66
N ARG A 190 -5.78 -8.74 -23.56
CA ARG A 190 -7.13 -9.36 -23.57
C ARG A 190 -7.08 -10.86 -23.75
N GLN A 191 -6.26 -11.33 -24.68
CA GLN A 191 -6.05 -12.77 -24.89
C GLN A 191 -5.52 -13.44 -23.61
N TRP A 192 -4.47 -12.89 -23.01
CA TRP A 192 -3.86 -13.42 -21.80
C TRP A 192 -4.83 -13.45 -20.61
N LEU A 193 -5.62 -12.40 -20.40
CA LEU A 193 -6.63 -12.36 -19.35
C LEU A 193 -7.74 -13.41 -19.53
N GLN A 194 -8.15 -13.67 -20.77
CA GLN A 194 -9.12 -14.73 -21.10
C GLN A 194 -8.56 -16.12 -20.76
N GLU A 195 -7.32 -16.39 -21.17
CA GLU A 195 -6.64 -17.66 -20.87
C GLU A 195 -6.49 -17.86 -19.34
N ARG A 196 -6.14 -16.79 -18.60
CA ARG A 196 -6.02 -16.80 -17.15
C ARG A 196 -7.37 -17.03 -16.45
N GLY A 197 -8.44 -16.41 -16.95
CA GLY A 197 -9.81 -16.61 -16.43
C GLY A 197 -10.32 -18.03 -16.64
N SER A 198 -9.95 -18.66 -17.74
CA SER A 198 -10.32 -20.04 -18.05
C SER A 198 -9.54 -21.09 -17.24
N THR A 199 -8.39 -20.69 -16.62
CA THR A 199 -7.53 -21.58 -15.84
C THR A 199 -7.81 -21.52 -14.33
N ARG A 200 -8.72 -20.63 -13.89
CA ARG A 200 -9.16 -20.58 -12.48
C ARG A 200 -10.23 -21.65 -12.29
N PRO A 201 -9.99 -22.74 -11.53
CA PRO A 201 -11.06 -23.67 -11.17
C PRO A 201 -12.11 -22.87 -10.39
N GLU A 202 -13.38 -23.04 -10.76
CA GLU A 202 -14.53 -22.58 -9.99
C GLU A 202 -14.31 -22.98 -8.53
N GLN A 203 -14.13 -22.01 -7.66
CA GLN A 203 -14.27 -22.26 -6.23
C GLN A 203 -15.75 -22.49 -6.00
N ASP A 204 -16.06 -23.75 -5.78
CA ASP A 204 -17.36 -24.29 -5.44
C ASP A 204 -17.98 -23.47 -4.29
N PRO A 205 -19.15 -22.87 -4.43
CA PRO A 205 -19.80 -22.14 -3.34
C PRO A 205 -20.71 -23.09 -2.54
N LEU A 206 -20.16 -24.19 -2.00
CA LEU A 206 -20.88 -25.06 -1.06
C LEU A 206 -19.90 -25.80 -0.12
N GLY A 207 -19.84 -25.31 1.10
CA GLY A 207 -19.18 -25.96 2.22
C GLY A 207 -19.36 -25.18 3.48
#